data_e1b377c8d08fc16d98100937ceebba7f
#
_entry.id   e1b377c8d08fc16d98100937ceebba7f
#
_cell.length_a   1.000
_cell.length_b   1.000
_cell.length_c   1.000
_cell.angle_alpha   90.00
_cell.angle_beta   90.00
_cell.angle_gamma   90.00
#
_symmetry.space_group_name_H-M   'P 1'
#
loop_
_entity.id
_entity.type
_entity.pdbx_description
1 polymer ?
#
loop_
_entity_poly.entity_id
_entity_poly.type
_entity_poly.pdbx_seq_one_letter_code
_entity_poly.pdbx_strand_id
1 'polypeptide(L)'
;MKYNTAQDFWNKADIGRPDECWKWTASLTKDGYGSFKMNKQWMQSHRWATIFDGRDPTGKVVMHTCDNPACVNPAHLIIGTQQDNIKDMHNKGRYRSKQRKLSDIEIRAIRMSELSYVKIGQQFDISNNYAWKIKQRIAYKDVI
;
A
#
# COMPACT_ATOMS: atom_id res chain seq x y z
N MET A 1 -28.16 -9.47 -22.07
CA MET A 1 -27.32 -8.80 -21.05
C MET A 1 -26.14 -8.12 -21.74
N LYS A 2 -25.93 -6.82 -21.52
CA LYS A 2 -24.79 -6.10 -22.10
C LYS A 2 -23.57 -6.32 -21.18
N TYR A 3 -22.54 -6.95 -21.71
CA TYR A 3 -21.27 -7.11 -20.98
C TYR A 3 -20.35 -5.95 -21.30
N ASN A 4 -19.65 -5.43 -20.31
CA ASN A 4 -18.62 -4.41 -20.54
C ASN A 4 -17.46 -5.00 -21.37
N THR A 5 -16.94 -4.22 -22.28
CA THR A 5 -15.81 -4.54 -23.16
C THR A 5 -14.54 -3.79 -22.72
N ALA A 6 -13.41 -4.09 -23.36
CA ALA A 6 -12.19 -3.30 -23.17
C ALA A 6 -12.38 -1.83 -23.60
N GLN A 7 -13.19 -1.58 -24.64
CA GLN A 7 -13.51 -0.21 -25.06
C GLN A 7 -14.31 0.54 -23.99
N ASP A 8 -15.30 -0.13 -23.34
CA ASP A 8 -16.05 0.47 -22.22
C ASP A 8 -15.15 0.79 -21.04
N PHE A 9 -14.05 0.05 -20.84
CA PHE A 9 -13.04 0.33 -19.86
C PHE A 9 -12.27 1.61 -20.22
N TRP A 10 -11.69 1.68 -21.40
CA TRP A 10 -10.87 2.82 -21.82
C TRP A 10 -11.67 4.13 -21.93
N ASN A 11 -12.97 4.06 -22.23
CA ASN A 11 -13.87 5.21 -22.19
C ASN A 11 -14.05 5.82 -20.78
N LYS A 12 -13.57 5.12 -19.73
CA LYS A 12 -13.60 5.59 -18.34
C LYS A 12 -12.22 6.01 -17.82
N ALA A 13 -11.24 6.12 -18.70
CA ALA A 13 -9.92 6.62 -18.43
C ALA A 13 -9.70 7.95 -19.16
N ASP A 14 -9.15 8.93 -18.47
CA ASP A 14 -8.65 10.17 -19.08
C ASP A 14 -7.25 9.88 -19.60
N ILE A 15 -7.18 9.53 -20.89
CA ILE A 15 -5.96 9.07 -21.56
C ILE A 15 -5.18 10.28 -22.04
N GLY A 16 -4.03 10.52 -21.44
CA GLY A 16 -3.06 11.55 -21.81
C GLY A 16 -1.85 10.98 -22.57
N ARG A 17 -0.73 11.68 -22.50
CA ARG A 17 0.53 11.24 -23.08
C ARG A 17 1.05 9.97 -22.39
N PRO A 18 1.94 9.20 -23.01
CA PRO A 18 2.46 7.95 -22.44
C PRO A 18 3.20 8.13 -21.10
N ASP A 19 3.77 9.30 -20.85
CA ASP A 19 4.50 9.66 -19.62
C ASP A 19 3.61 10.27 -18.54
N GLU A 20 2.31 10.48 -18.83
CA GLU A 20 1.35 11.06 -17.87
C GLU A 20 0.50 9.98 -17.21
N CYS A 21 -0.03 10.31 -16.03
CA CYS A 21 -1.03 9.45 -15.39
C CYS A 21 -2.35 9.49 -16.17
N TRP A 22 -2.84 8.34 -16.61
CA TRP A 22 -4.19 8.20 -17.16
C TRP A 22 -5.16 7.97 -16.02
N LYS A 23 -5.93 8.99 -15.70
CA LYS A 23 -6.79 8.99 -14.52
C LYS A 23 -8.07 8.21 -14.77
N TRP A 24 -8.39 7.29 -13.86
CA TRP A 24 -9.71 6.63 -13.84
C TRP A 24 -10.80 7.62 -13.45
N THR A 25 -11.84 7.75 -14.27
CA THR A 25 -12.91 8.76 -14.12
C THR A 25 -14.22 8.17 -13.59
N ALA A 26 -14.31 6.85 -13.41
CA ALA A 26 -15.48 6.19 -12.85
C ALA A 26 -15.30 5.88 -11.34
N SER A 27 -16.04 4.90 -10.82
CA SER A 27 -16.06 4.58 -9.39
C SER A 27 -14.69 4.26 -8.81
N LEU A 28 -14.37 4.87 -7.67
CA LEU A 28 -13.17 4.61 -6.87
C LEU A 28 -13.54 3.85 -5.60
N THR A 29 -12.62 3.03 -5.10
CA THR A 29 -12.66 2.45 -3.77
C THR A 29 -12.31 3.52 -2.72
N LYS A 30 -12.55 3.23 -1.43
CA LYS A 30 -12.14 4.10 -0.32
C LYS A 30 -10.64 4.41 -0.29
N ASP A 31 -9.83 3.54 -0.85
CA ASP A 31 -8.37 3.67 -0.92
C ASP A 31 -7.90 4.37 -2.22
N GLY A 32 -8.84 4.90 -3.02
CA GLY A 32 -8.56 5.66 -4.23
C GLY A 32 -8.32 4.84 -5.49
N TYR A 33 -8.44 3.51 -5.44
CA TYR A 33 -8.29 2.66 -6.62
C TYR A 33 -9.55 2.65 -7.48
N GLY A 34 -9.39 2.72 -8.79
CA GLY A 34 -10.48 2.51 -9.72
C GLY A 34 -11.04 1.08 -9.63
N SER A 35 -12.34 0.94 -9.88
CA SER A 35 -13.04 -0.35 -9.87
C SER A 35 -13.80 -0.54 -11.17
N PHE A 36 -13.70 -1.71 -11.79
CA PHE A 36 -14.39 -2.05 -13.04
C PHE A 36 -14.87 -3.50 -13.05
N LYS A 37 -16.06 -3.70 -13.61
CA LYS A 37 -16.65 -5.02 -13.75
C LYS A 37 -16.69 -5.45 -15.22
N MET A 38 -16.10 -6.59 -15.53
CA MET A 38 -16.19 -7.23 -16.84
C MET A 38 -16.44 -8.72 -16.65
N ASN A 39 -17.26 -9.32 -17.53
CA ASN A 39 -17.60 -10.75 -17.48
C ASN A 39 -18.05 -11.24 -16.08
N LYS A 40 -18.88 -10.43 -15.40
CA LYS A 40 -19.37 -10.67 -14.03
C LYS A 40 -18.29 -10.61 -12.93
N GLN A 41 -17.02 -10.33 -13.28
CA GLN A 41 -15.90 -10.22 -12.34
C GLN A 41 -15.60 -8.77 -12.04
N TRP A 42 -15.59 -8.41 -10.74
CA TRP A 42 -15.08 -7.14 -10.25
C TRP A 42 -13.58 -7.22 -10.00
N MET A 43 -12.85 -6.23 -10.50
CA MET A 43 -11.42 -6.12 -10.24
C MET A 43 -11.01 -4.64 -10.27
N GLN A 44 -9.88 -4.32 -9.62
CA GLN A 44 -9.31 -2.98 -9.66
C GLN A 44 -8.92 -2.59 -11.09
N SER A 45 -9.17 -1.33 -11.48
CA SER A 45 -9.01 -0.87 -12.85
C SER A 45 -7.55 -0.99 -13.35
N HIS A 46 -6.55 -0.71 -12.51
CA HIS A 46 -5.15 -0.88 -12.91
C HIS A 46 -4.78 -2.33 -13.25
N ARG A 47 -5.43 -3.33 -12.63
CA ARG A 47 -5.24 -4.73 -13.00
C ARG A 47 -5.86 -5.06 -14.37
N TRP A 48 -7.04 -4.50 -14.65
CA TRP A 48 -7.65 -4.61 -16.01
C TRP A 48 -6.76 -3.94 -17.05
N ALA A 49 -6.22 -2.76 -16.77
CA ALA A 49 -5.29 -2.07 -17.67
C ALA A 49 -4.07 -2.94 -18.02
N THR A 50 -3.53 -3.66 -17.01
CA THR A 50 -2.40 -4.59 -17.23
C THR A 50 -2.78 -5.76 -18.13
N ILE A 51 -3.98 -6.32 -17.97
CA ILE A 51 -4.50 -7.41 -18.83
C ILE A 51 -4.71 -6.91 -20.26
N PHE A 52 -5.29 -5.73 -20.45
CA PHE A 52 -5.51 -5.15 -21.77
C PHE A 52 -4.20 -4.76 -22.48
N ASP A 53 -3.13 -4.54 -21.73
CA ASP A 53 -1.77 -4.36 -22.23
C ASP A 53 -1.06 -5.70 -22.54
N GLY A 54 -1.78 -6.82 -22.47
CA GLY A 54 -1.26 -8.15 -22.81
C GLY A 54 -0.40 -8.82 -21.72
N ARG A 55 -0.37 -8.27 -20.50
CA ARG A 55 0.37 -8.82 -19.35
C ARG A 55 -0.56 -9.57 -18.41
N ASP A 56 -0.10 -10.67 -17.84
CA ASP A 56 -0.88 -11.46 -16.86
C ASP A 56 -0.52 -11.15 -15.42
N PRO A 57 -1.41 -10.49 -14.64
CA PRO A 57 -1.20 -10.20 -13.22
C PRO A 57 -1.66 -11.34 -12.30
N THR A 58 -2.01 -12.53 -12.80
CA THR A 58 -2.54 -13.63 -11.98
C THR A 58 -1.52 -14.06 -10.93
N GLY A 59 -1.95 -14.15 -9.66
CA GLY A 59 -1.09 -14.49 -8.53
C GLY A 59 -0.03 -13.44 -8.19
N LYS A 60 -0.05 -12.28 -8.84
CA LYS A 60 0.92 -11.20 -8.64
C LYS A 60 0.25 -9.92 -8.15
N VAL A 61 1.07 -9.00 -7.66
CA VAL A 61 0.67 -7.63 -7.30
C VAL A 61 0.95 -6.71 -8.50
N VAL A 62 0.01 -5.82 -8.80
CA VAL A 62 0.25 -4.72 -9.73
C VAL A 62 0.52 -3.46 -8.93
N MET A 63 1.71 -2.89 -9.12
CA MET A 63 2.20 -1.72 -8.40
C MET A 63 2.23 -0.50 -9.30
N HIS A 64 2.03 0.70 -8.72
CA HIS A 64 2.17 1.96 -9.43
C HIS A 64 3.58 2.53 -9.23
N THR A 65 4.27 2.84 -10.32
CA THR A 65 5.54 3.60 -10.26
C THR A 65 5.30 5.06 -9.91
N CYS A 66 4.15 5.59 -10.32
CA CYS A 66 3.71 6.98 -10.11
C CYS A 66 3.05 7.23 -8.74
N ASP A 67 2.84 6.20 -7.92
CA ASP A 67 2.16 6.25 -6.60
C ASP A 67 0.72 6.81 -6.62
N ASN A 68 0.10 6.89 -7.79
CA ASN A 68 -1.28 7.33 -7.96
C ASN A 68 -2.21 6.12 -8.10
N PRO A 69 -3.05 5.78 -7.10
CA PRO A 69 -3.92 4.60 -7.13
C PRO A 69 -5.01 4.67 -8.21
N ALA A 70 -5.39 5.87 -8.65
CA ALA A 70 -6.36 6.07 -9.72
C ALA A 70 -5.76 5.99 -11.13
N CYS A 71 -4.44 5.84 -11.25
CA CYS A 71 -3.78 5.74 -12.55
C CYS A 71 -4.01 4.36 -13.18
N VAL A 72 -4.35 4.36 -14.47
CA VAL A 72 -4.51 3.13 -15.29
C VAL A 72 -3.57 3.10 -16.49
N ASN A 73 -2.57 4.01 -16.54
CA ASN A 73 -1.56 4.00 -17.60
C ASN A 73 -0.69 2.75 -17.49
N PRO A 74 -0.67 1.84 -18.49
CA PRO A 74 0.13 0.62 -18.46
C PRO A 74 1.63 0.87 -18.25
N ALA A 75 2.16 2.00 -18.76
CA ALA A 75 3.56 2.37 -18.61
C ALA A 75 3.93 2.68 -17.13
N HIS A 76 2.94 3.02 -16.30
CA HIS A 76 3.11 3.28 -14.86
C HIS A 76 2.82 2.07 -13.98
N LEU A 77 2.55 0.89 -14.56
CA LEU A 77 2.18 -0.32 -13.85
C LEU A 77 3.26 -1.40 -13.98
N ILE A 78 3.69 -1.92 -12.85
CA ILE A 78 4.65 -3.02 -12.76
C ILE A 78 3.98 -4.21 -12.08
N ILE A 79 4.17 -5.41 -12.65
CA ILE A 79 3.77 -6.67 -12.03
C ILE A 79 4.94 -7.19 -11.20
N GLY A 80 4.70 -7.50 -9.94
CA GLY A 80 5.71 -8.01 -9.01
C GLY A 80 5.11 -8.92 -7.96
N THR A 81 5.96 -9.36 -7.05
CA THR A 81 5.58 -10.14 -5.88
C THR A 81 5.13 -9.23 -4.73
N GLN A 82 4.52 -9.81 -3.70
CA GLN A 82 4.24 -9.09 -2.46
C GLN A 82 5.54 -8.55 -1.80
N GLN A 83 6.64 -9.27 -1.94
CA GLN A 83 7.95 -8.83 -1.44
C GLN A 83 8.47 -7.60 -2.18
N ASP A 84 8.27 -7.55 -3.50
CA ASP A 84 8.64 -6.39 -4.32
C ASP A 84 7.82 -5.15 -3.90
N ASN A 85 6.52 -5.33 -3.65
CA ASN A 85 5.65 -4.25 -3.18
C ASN A 85 6.07 -3.73 -1.79
N ILE A 86 6.48 -4.61 -0.89
CA ILE A 86 7.00 -4.22 0.43
C ILE A 86 8.32 -3.47 0.28
N LYS A 87 9.24 -3.94 -0.58
CA LYS A 87 10.49 -3.23 -0.88
C LYS A 87 10.25 -1.85 -1.45
N ASP A 88 9.34 -1.71 -2.43
CA ASP A 88 8.99 -0.43 -3.02
C ASP A 88 8.43 0.53 -1.97
N MET A 89 7.56 0.04 -1.09
CA MET A 89 7.02 0.81 0.02
C MET A 89 8.11 1.32 0.98
N HIS A 90 9.12 0.49 1.29
CA HIS A 90 10.26 0.88 2.14
C HIS A 90 11.17 1.88 1.43
N ASN A 91 11.52 1.62 0.16
CA ASN A 91 12.39 2.49 -0.63
C ASN A 91 11.80 3.88 -0.82
N LYS A 92 10.48 3.98 -0.97
CA LYS A 92 9.75 5.24 -1.10
C LYS A 92 9.38 5.88 0.24
N GLY A 93 9.83 5.32 1.37
CA GLY A 93 9.54 5.85 2.71
C GLY A 93 8.05 5.85 3.09
N ARG A 94 7.22 5.06 2.38
CA ARG A 94 5.77 4.97 2.62
C ARG A 94 5.40 4.01 3.75
N TYR A 95 6.37 3.27 4.26
CA TYR A 95 6.14 2.39 5.41
C TYR A 95 5.80 3.23 6.63
N ARG A 96 4.54 3.22 6.99
CA ARG A 96 4.08 3.74 8.28
C ARG A 96 3.91 2.56 9.21
N SER A 97 4.78 2.46 10.20
CA SER A 97 4.50 1.59 11.35
C SER A 97 3.14 2.00 11.92
N LYS A 98 2.21 1.07 12.08
CA LYS A 98 0.95 1.30 12.81
C LYS A 98 1.19 1.50 14.30
N GLN A 99 2.45 1.61 14.73
CA GLN A 99 2.82 1.79 16.11
C GLN A 99 2.31 3.14 16.62
N ARG A 100 1.65 3.10 17.75
CA ARG A 100 1.27 4.29 18.50
C ARG A 100 2.52 5.13 18.78
N LYS A 101 2.43 6.44 18.53
CA LYS A 101 3.51 7.35 18.92
C LYS A 101 3.52 7.48 20.45
N LEU A 102 4.62 7.10 21.06
CA LEU A 102 4.82 7.17 22.51
C LEU A 102 5.40 8.54 22.91
N SER A 103 5.00 9.03 24.06
CA SER A 103 5.62 10.19 24.70
C SER A 103 6.98 9.84 25.31
N ASP A 104 7.82 10.83 25.55
CA ASP A 104 9.13 10.64 26.17
C ASP A 104 9.04 9.99 27.56
N ILE A 105 7.98 10.31 28.32
CA ILE A 105 7.71 9.71 29.63
C ILE A 105 7.43 8.21 29.50
N GLU A 106 6.60 7.82 28.54
CA GLU A 106 6.30 6.40 28.26
C GLU A 106 7.54 5.64 27.79
N ILE A 107 8.36 6.27 26.94
CA ILE A 107 9.61 5.67 26.45
C ILE A 107 10.58 5.40 27.62
N ARG A 108 10.75 6.37 28.51
CA ARG A 108 11.56 6.20 29.72
C ARG A 108 10.99 5.12 30.64
N ALA A 109 9.68 5.11 30.88
CA ALA A 109 9.02 4.08 31.69
C ALA A 109 9.24 2.67 31.10
N ILE A 110 9.14 2.51 29.78
CA ILE A 110 9.41 1.23 29.08
C ILE A 110 10.87 0.81 29.28
N ARG A 111 11.82 1.73 29.18
CA ARG A 111 13.26 1.45 29.33
C ARG A 111 13.63 1.01 30.75
N MET A 112 13.00 1.60 31.73
CA MET A 112 13.22 1.28 33.17
C MET A 112 12.42 0.07 33.65
N SER A 113 11.41 -0.35 32.90
CA SER A 113 10.53 -1.46 33.27
C SER A 113 11.27 -2.79 33.29
N GLU A 114 11.08 -3.58 34.33
CA GLU A 114 11.56 -4.97 34.44
C GLU A 114 10.57 -5.99 33.89
N LEU A 115 9.43 -5.55 33.39
CA LEU A 115 8.42 -6.40 32.83
C LEU A 115 8.90 -7.07 31.53
N SER A 116 8.35 -8.25 31.22
CA SER A 116 8.57 -8.91 29.93
C SER A 116 8.03 -8.05 28.78
N TYR A 117 8.63 -8.20 27.60
CA TYR A 117 8.20 -7.45 26.40
C TYR A 117 6.72 -7.66 26.06
N VAL A 118 6.15 -8.84 26.39
CA VAL A 118 4.72 -9.14 26.22
C VAL A 118 3.88 -8.23 27.13
N LYS A 119 4.22 -8.14 28.40
CA LYS A 119 3.50 -7.28 29.38
C LYS A 119 3.66 -5.79 29.03
N ILE A 120 4.86 -5.37 28.63
CA ILE A 120 5.09 -4.00 28.12
C ILE A 120 4.22 -3.73 26.89
N GLY A 121 4.18 -4.67 25.94
CA GLY A 121 3.35 -4.55 24.75
C GLY A 121 1.88 -4.35 25.07
N GLN A 122 1.35 -5.13 26.01
CA GLN A 122 -0.05 -5.02 26.49
C GLN A 122 -0.32 -3.69 27.20
N GLN A 123 0.58 -3.28 28.09
CA GLN A 123 0.41 -2.06 28.89
C GLN A 123 0.45 -0.77 28.07
N PHE A 124 1.32 -0.71 27.05
CA PHE A 124 1.54 0.48 26.25
C PHE A 124 0.90 0.41 24.84
N ASP A 125 0.12 -0.63 24.56
CA ASP A 125 -0.52 -0.88 23.25
C ASP A 125 0.49 -0.83 22.09
N ILE A 126 1.56 -1.59 22.22
CA ILE A 126 2.63 -1.73 21.23
C ILE A 126 3.00 -3.19 21.01
N SER A 127 3.63 -3.50 19.88
CA SER A 127 4.11 -4.87 19.65
C SER A 127 5.30 -5.23 20.57
N ASN A 128 5.43 -6.52 20.92
CA ASN A 128 6.53 -7.02 21.75
C ASN A 128 7.91 -6.70 21.14
N ASN A 129 8.03 -6.82 19.82
CA ASN A 129 9.26 -6.48 19.09
C ASN A 129 9.57 -4.97 19.19
N TYR A 130 8.53 -4.13 19.20
CA TYR A 130 8.73 -2.68 19.35
C TYR A 130 9.14 -2.31 20.78
N ALA A 131 8.55 -2.95 21.80
CA ALA A 131 8.98 -2.83 23.19
C ALA A 131 10.46 -3.20 23.35
N TRP A 132 10.90 -4.30 22.74
CA TRP A 132 12.31 -4.69 22.69
C TRP A 132 13.20 -3.61 22.05
N LYS A 133 12.82 -3.09 20.87
CA LYS A 133 13.57 -2.03 20.16
C LYS A 133 13.73 -0.76 21.01
N ILE A 134 12.70 -0.39 21.79
CA ILE A 134 12.74 0.77 22.68
C ILE A 134 13.74 0.52 23.84
N LYS A 135 13.70 -0.65 24.47
CA LYS A 135 14.63 -1.02 25.53
C LYS A 135 16.08 -1.09 25.04
N GLN A 136 16.31 -1.56 23.82
CA GLN A 136 17.64 -1.61 23.19
C GLN A 136 18.08 -0.25 22.60
N ARG A 137 17.30 0.82 22.78
CA ARG A 137 17.56 2.15 22.21
C ARG A 137 17.70 2.15 20.67
N ILE A 138 17.17 1.14 19.99
CA ILE A 138 17.10 1.08 18.51
C ILE A 138 16.01 2.03 18.00
N ALA A 139 14.89 2.12 18.71
CA ALA A 139 13.84 3.12 18.50
C ALA A 139 13.98 4.27 19.51
N TYR A 140 13.62 5.48 19.10
CA TYR A 140 13.68 6.71 19.92
C TYR A 140 15.09 6.97 20.48
N LYS A 141 16.11 6.94 19.61
CA LYS A 141 17.53 7.12 20.00
C LYS A 141 17.80 8.42 20.76
N ASP A 142 17.05 9.48 20.42
CA ASP A 142 17.23 10.84 20.94
C ASP A 142 16.54 11.08 22.30
N VAL A 143 15.76 10.12 22.80
CA VAL A 143 15.15 10.19 24.14
C VAL A 143 16.12 9.61 25.15
N ILE A 144 16.63 10.43 26.04
CA ILE A 144 17.56 10.06 27.13
C ILE A 144 16.80 9.50 28.32
#